data_02078bfe7e3ea3da819aff4d422c2821
#
_entry.id   02078bfe7e3ea3da819aff4d422c2821
#
_cell.length_a   1.000
_cell.length_b   1.000
_cell.length_c   1.000
_cell.angle_alpha   90.00
_cell.angle_beta   90.00
_cell.angle_gamma   90.00
#
_symmetry.space_group_name_H-M   'P 1'
#
loop_
_entity.id
_entity.type
_entity.pdbx_description
1 polymer ?
#
loop_
_entity_poly.entity_id
_entity_poly.type
_entity_poly.pdbx_seq_one_letter_code
_entity_poly.pdbx_strand_id
1 'polypeptide(L)'
;MHKRLHMNPIWKKELVVGSRSMKMSWAIMGINTFLIIVVLIMLSITNMSAATSGYQYENLIWLFPILGCIECGLVSLIVPIITSGSISGERERQTLDVMLTTPVTTLSIAVGKLGSAMSVVMMYMITSIPVMAIAFVLGGMSWWALLGLFGMLLYLGIYVGSVGVFCSSVVKKSVVSTILTIAIGVGIIIVTTVILYAVIATQSAMCDAKGVTYTGPGAVAFIMMLNPYSPIVDFMMRVMMGTGIDRLLEEMGTKSSIILAISRWWIPCSIVINMIISFVFLKLAARNISVTRNRK
;
A
#
# COMPACT_ATOMS: atom_id res chain seq x y z
N MET A 1 -5.05 -38.46 3.71
CA MET A 1 -5.83 -37.75 2.65
C MET A 1 -5.32 -36.31 2.55
N HIS A 2 -4.31 -36.03 1.71
CA HIS A 2 -3.78 -34.69 1.51
C HIS A 2 -4.79 -33.87 0.68
N LYS A 3 -5.48 -32.93 1.32
CA LYS A 3 -6.28 -31.89 0.68
C LYS A 3 -5.30 -31.04 -0.13
N ARG A 4 -5.08 -31.35 -1.42
CA ARG A 4 -4.34 -30.46 -2.34
C ARG A 4 -5.12 -29.17 -2.40
N LEU A 5 -4.57 -28.10 -1.85
CA LEU A 5 -5.07 -26.74 -2.07
C LEU A 5 -5.20 -26.55 -3.57
N HIS A 6 -6.42 -26.42 -4.07
CA HIS A 6 -6.72 -26.12 -5.47
C HIS A 6 -6.33 -24.65 -5.73
N MET A 7 -5.03 -24.42 -5.91
CA MET A 7 -4.54 -23.12 -6.35
C MET A 7 -5.06 -22.84 -7.76
N ASN A 8 -5.49 -21.60 -7.99
CA ASN A 8 -5.90 -21.15 -9.32
C ASN A 8 -4.78 -21.48 -10.34
N PRO A 9 -5.06 -22.23 -11.42
CA PRO A 9 -4.04 -22.69 -12.36
C PRO A 9 -3.28 -21.53 -13.03
N ILE A 10 -3.92 -20.37 -13.19
CA ILE A 10 -3.31 -19.15 -13.71
C ILE A 10 -2.23 -18.66 -12.75
N TRP A 11 -2.53 -18.57 -11.46
CA TRP A 11 -1.58 -18.16 -10.43
C TRP A 11 -0.38 -19.11 -10.35
N LYS A 12 -0.61 -20.44 -10.35
CA LYS A 12 0.48 -21.43 -10.30
C LYS A 12 1.42 -21.29 -11.50
N LYS A 13 0.89 -21.11 -12.71
CA LYS A 13 1.69 -20.92 -13.94
C LYS A 13 2.57 -19.68 -13.83
N GLU A 14 2.00 -18.55 -13.44
CA GLU A 14 2.72 -17.27 -13.36
C GLU A 14 3.78 -17.26 -12.25
N LEU A 15 3.53 -17.91 -11.11
CA LEU A 15 4.53 -18.11 -10.07
C LEU A 15 5.78 -18.83 -10.58
N VAL A 16 5.59 -19.96 -11.29
CA VAL A 16 6.71 -20.75 -11.80
C VAL A 16 7.50 -19.99 -12.88
N VAL A 17 6.81 -19.22 -13.73
CA VAL A 17 7.46 -18.41 -14.77
C VAL A 17 8.18 -17.21 -14.16
N GLY A 18 7.55 -16.52 -13.21
CA GLY A 18 8.11 -15.35 -12.53
C GLY A 18 9.36 -15.69 -11.72
N SER A 19 9.33 -16.77 -10.94
CA SER A 19 10.45 -17.17 -10.09
C SER A 19 11.71 -17.58 -10.87
N ARG A 20 11.59 -17.94 -12.15
CA ARG A 20 12.70 -18.28 -13.04
C ARG A 20 13.28 -17.08 -13.80
N SER A 21 12.72 -15.90 -13.65
CA SER A 21 13.17 -14.71 -14.37
C SER A 21 14.40 -14.09 -13.72
N MET A 22 15.55 -14.18 -14.37
CA MET A 22 16.80 -13.50 -13.95
C MET A 22 16.60 -11.99 -13.77
N LYS A 23 15.77 -11.35 -14.59
CA LYS A 23 15.47 -9.91 -14.51
C LYS A 23 14.83 -9.54 -13.17
N MET A 24 13.96 -10.41 -12.66
CA MET A 24 13.28 -10.22 -11.39
C MET A 24 14.22 -10.34 -10.20
N SER A 25 15.13 -11.32 -10.24
CA SER A 25 16.17 -11.49 -9.20
C SER A 25 17.10 -10.29 -9.15
N TRP A 26 17.52 -9.75 -10.29
CA TRP A 26 18.32 -8.52 -10.36
C TRP A 26 17.58 -7.30 -9.84
N ALA A 27 16.27 -7.16 -10.13
CA ALA A 27 15.47 -6.06 -9.62
C ALA A 27 15.35 -6.12 -8.10
N ILE A 28 15.04 -7.30 -7.54
CA ILE A 28 14.95 -7.50 -6.08
C ILE A 28 16.30 -7.22 -5.40
N MET A 29 17.41 -7.70 -6.00
CA MET A 29 18.75 -7.43 -5.48
C MET A 29 19.07 -5.93 -5.49
N GLY A 30 18.74 -5.22 -6.57
CA GLY A 30 18.94 -3.77 -6.67
C GLY A 30 18.14 -3.00 -5.60
N ILE A 31 16.90 -3.39 -5.36
CA ILE A 31 16.04 -2.78 -4.34
C ILE A 31 16.60 -3.03 -2.93
N ASN A 32 17.00 -4.26 -2.61
CA ASN A 32 17.61 -4.56 -1.31
C ASN A 32 18.93 -3.83 -1.10
N THR A 33 19.77 -3.71 -2.16
CA THR A 33 20.99 -2.93 -2.12
C THR A 33 20.69 -1.45 -1.82
N PHE A 34 19.67 -0.88 -2.45
CA PHE A 34 19.22 0.48 -2.17
C PHE A 34 18.79 0.65 -0.70
N LEU A 35 18.00 -0.28 -0.15
CA LEU A 35 17.61 -0.25 1.27
C LEU A 35 18.84 -0.32 2.21
N ILE A 36 19.82 -1.19 1.90
CA ILE A 36 21.07 -1.27 2.68
C ILE A 36 21.84 0.05 2.64
N ILE A 37 21.93 0.70 1.48
CA ILE A 37 22.58 2.01 1.35
C ILE A 37 21.87 3.04 2.23
N VAL A 38 20.54 3.07 2.25
CA VAL A 38 19.77 3.97 3.13
C VAL A 38 20.08 3.72 4.59
N VAL A 39 20.13 2.45 5.02
CA VAL A 39 20.52 2.09 6.41
C VAL A 39 21.92 2.59 6.73
N LEU A 40 22.90 2.38 5.85
CA LEU A 40 24.27 2.81 6.06
C LEU A 40 24.40 4.34 6.13
N ILE A 41 23.69 5.07 5.29
CA ILE A 41 23.65 6.55 5.34
C ILE A 41 23.07 7.01 6.68
N MET A 42 21.95 6.45 7.13
CA MET A 42 21.33 6.79 8.41
C MET A 42 22.26 6.50 9.59
N LEU A 43 22.95 5.34 9.59
CA LEU A 43 23.93 5.01 10.61
C LEU A 43 25.12 5.96 10.59
N SER A 44 25.56 6.40 9.41
CA SER A 44 26.66 7.38 9.29
C SER A 44 26.28 8.73 9.87
N ILE A 45 25.05 9.20 9.59
CA ILE A 45 24.53 10.47 10.14
C ILE A 45 24.44 10.40 11.67
N THR A 46 23.91 9.29 12.22
CA THR A 46 23.82 9.12 13.68
C THR A 46 25.17 9.06 14.36
N ASN A 47 26.17 8.41 13.73
CA ASN A 47 27.55 8.38 14.25
C ASN A 47 28.23 9.74 14.21
N MET A 48 28.01 10.55 13.16
CA MET A 48 28.52 11.93 13.09
C MET A 48 27.91 12.82 14.18
N SER A 49 26.61 12.69 14.41
CA SER A 49 25.91 13.42 15.49
C SER A 49 26.42 13.00 16.87
N ALA A 50 26.74 11.72 17.06
CA ALA A 50 27.29 11.18 18.30
C ALA A 50 28.67 11.77 18.63
N ALA A 51 29.48 12.05 17.62
CA ALA A 51 30.79 12.67 17.82
C ALA A 51 30.74 14.12 18.34
N THR A 52 29.62 14.83 18.06
CA THR A 52 29.41 16.23 18.46
C THR A 52 28.53 16.41 19.69
N SER A 53 27.55 15.53 19.90
CA SER A 53 26.49 15.72 20.93
C SER A 53 26.33 14.52 21.87
N GLY A 54 27.18 13.51 21.78
CA GLY A 54 27.01 12.24 22.47
C GLY A 54 26.03 11.28 21.76
N TYR A 55 26.09 10.00 22.11
CA TYR A 55 25.22 8.98 21.52
C TYR A 55 23.75 9.23 21.91
N GLN A 56 22.92 9.65 20.95
CA GLN A 56 21.47 9.78 21.11
C GLN A 56 20.81 8.58 20.43
N TYR A 57 20.49 7.55 21.19
CA TYR A 57 19.75 6.37 20.71
C TYR A 57 18.37 6.72 20.13
N GLU A 58 17.81 7.86 20.52
CA GLU A 58 16.52 8.36 20.01
C GLU A 58 16.51 8.52 18.48
N ASN A 59 17.65 8.84 17.88
CA ASN A 59 17.74 8.98 16.42
C ASN A 59 17.61 7.64 15.67
N LEU A 60 17.92 6.52 16.32
CA LEU A 60 17.81 5.19 15.72
C LEU A 60 16.37 4.68 15.65
N ILE A 61 15.47 5.19 16.50
CA ILE A 61 14.05 4.86 16.47
C ILE A 61 13.41 5.25 15.13
N TRP A 62 13.90 6.33 14.49
CA TRP A 62 13.41 6.79 13.19
C TRP A 62 13.77 5.89 12.01
N LEU A 63 14.73 4.98 12.18
CA LEU A 63 15.17 4.07 11.13
C LEU A 63 14.04 3.17 10.63
N PHE A 64 13.28 2.59 11.54
CA PHE A 64 12.17 1.68 11.21
C PHE A 64 11.07 2.34 10.37
N PRO A 65 10.49 3.49 10.77
CA PRO A 65 9.44 4.13 9.97
C PRO A 65 9.95 4.69 8.64
N ILE A 66 11.18 5.18 8.57
CA ILE A 66 11.77 5.66 7.31
C ILE A 66 11.87 4.51 6.31
N LEU A 67 12.41 3.37 6.73
CA LEU A 67 12.47 2.18 5.87
C LEU A 67 11.08 1.67 5.52
N GLY A 68 10.14 1.67 6.47
CA GLY A 68 8.76 1.30 6.23
C GLY A 68 8.06 2.20 5.20
N CYS A 69 8.29 3.52 5.25
CA CYS A 69 7.80 4.46 4.24
C CYS A 69 8.42 4.20 2.87
N ILE A 70 9.71 3.91 2.81
CA ILE A 70 10.40 3.56 1.55
C ILE A 70 9.83 2.27 0.99
N GLU A 71 9.62 1.23 1.80
CA GLU A 71 9.00 -0.02 1.36
C GLU A 71 7.56 0.19 0.86
N CYS A 72 6.77 1.02 1.53
CA CYS A 72 5.43 1.41 1.04
C CYS A 72 5.51 2.09 -0.32
N GLY A 73 6.46 3.01 -0.51
CA GLY A 73 6.73 3.67 -1.79
C GLY A 73 7.12 2.68 -2.88
N LEU A 74 8.02 1.75 -2.57
CA LEU A 74 8.47 0.71 -3.51
C LEU A 74 7.33 -0.23 -3.90
N VAL A 75 6.52 -0.70 -2.96
CA VAL A 75 5.32 -1.52 -3.25
C VAL A 75 4.35 -0.74 -4.14
N SER A 76 4.16 0.56 -3.87
CA SER A 76 3.28 1.44 -4.65
C SER A 76 3.77 1.69 -6.08
N LEU A 77 5.05 1.47 -6.38
CA LEU A 77 5.63 1.54 -7.72
C LEU A 77 5.68 0.16 -8.40
N ILE A 78 6.11 -0.87 -7.69
CA ILE A 78 6.31 -2.22 -8.23
C ILE A 78 4.98 -2.85 -8.61
N VAL A 79 3.97 -2.75 -7.74
CA VAL A 79 2.68 -3.40 -7.96
C VAL A 79 1.97 -2.88 -9.22
N PRO A 80 1.87 -1.56 -9.48
CA PRO A 80 1.32 -1.05 -10.73
C PRO A 80 2.05 -1.56 -11.98
N ILE A 81 3.36 -1.63 -11.94
CA ILE A 81 4.17 -2.12 -13.09
C ILE A 81 3.80 -3.57 -13.44
N ILE A 82 3.60 -4.41 -12.44
CA ILE A 82 3.27 -5.83 -12.63
C ILE A 82 1.79 -6.00 -13.03
N THR A 83 0.88 -5.33 -12.32
CA THR A 83 -0.56 -5.55 -12.48
C THR A 83 -1.15 -4.85 -13.69
N SER A 84 -0.64 -3.68 -14.04
CA SER A 84 -1.14 -2.90 -15.18
C SER A 84 -0.86 -3.55 -16.54
N GLY A 85 0.22 -4.33 -16.65
CA GLY A 85 0.53 -5.14 -17.83
C GLY A 85 -0.21 -6.48 -17.89
N SER A 86 -0.95 -6.84 -16.85
CA SER A 86 -1.49 -8.20 -16.70
C SER A 86 -2.55 -8.59 -17.74
N ILE A 87 -3.40 -7.66 -18.17
CA ILE A 87 -4.45 -7.86 -19.17
C ILE A 87 -4.12 -7.09 -20.46
N SER A 88 -3.70 -5.82 -20.32
CA SER A 88 -3.31 -5.00 -21.48
C SER A 88 -2.12 -5.59 -22.24
N GLY A 89 -1.15 -6.18 -21.53
CA GLY A 89 -0.02 -6.87 -22.14
C GLY A 89 -0.42 -8.12 -22.93
N GLU A 90 -1.39 -8.90 -22.43
CA GLU A 90 -1.97 -10.03 -23.18
C GLU A 90 -2.71 -9.53 -24.44
N ARG A 91 -3.35 -8.36 -24.34
CA ARG A 91 -4.02 -7.72 -25.49
C ARG A 91 -3.01 -7.21 -26.52
N GLU A 92 -1.91 -6.59 -26.10
CA GLU A 92 -0.82 -6.15 -26.98
C GLU A 92 -0.17 -7.32 -27.73
N ARG A 93 -0.03 -8.47 -27.06
CA ARG A 93 0.54 -9.70 -27.62
C ARG A 93 -0.46 -10.54 -28.42
N GLN A 94 -1.73 -10.09 -28.52
CA GLN A 94 -2.83 -10.83 -29.16
C GLN A 94 -3.11 -12.22 -28.55
N THR A 95 -2.71 -12.45 -27.29
CA THR A 95 -2.89 -13.72 -26.57
C THR A 95 -4.13 -13.72 -25.68
N LEU A 96 -4.79 -12.57 -25.52
CA LEU A 96 -5.99 -12.44 -24.70
C LEU A 96 -7.12 -13.37 -25.18
N ASP A 97 -7.28 -13.52 -26.48
CA ASP A 97 -8.32 -14.37 -27.08
C ASP A 97 -8.15 -15.85 -26.70
N VAL A 98 -6.91 -16.32 -26.73
CA VAL A 98 -6.56 -17.70 -26.32
C VAL A 98 -6.87 -17.91 -24.84
N MET A 99 -6.64 -16.90 -24.00
CA MET A 99 -6.97 -16.96 -22.57
C MET A 99 -8.49 -16.99 -22.33
N LEU A 100 -9.28 -16.30 -23.16
CA LEU A 100 -10.73 -16.23 -23.05
C LEU A 100 -11.45 -17.50 -23.56
N THR A 101 -10.78 -18.36 -24.33
CA THR A 101 -11.33 -19.69 -24.74
C THR A 101 -11.26 -20.73 -23.62
N THR A 102 -10.50 -20.48 -22.55
CA THR A 102 -10.44 -21.39 -21.40
C THR A 102 -11.72 -21.34 -20.58
N PRO A 103 -12.20 -22.47 -20.01
CA PRO A 103 -13.43 -22.52 -19.19
C PRO A 103 -13.21 -21.95 -17.79
N VAL A 104 -12.68 -20.72 -17.70
CA VAL A 104 -12.41 -20.01 -16.44
C VAL A 104 -13.29 -18.77 -16.35
N THR A 105 -13.81 -18.45 -15.15
CA THR A 105 -14.59 -17.25 -14.93
C THR A 105 -13.71 -15.99 -15.00
N THR A 106 -14.26 -14.90 -15.53
CA THR A 106 -13.52 -13.62 -15.67
C THR A 106 -13.02 -13.07 -14.33
N LEU A 107 -13.78 -13.29 -13.25
CA LEU A 107 -13.36 -12.92 -11.90
C LEU A 107 -12.15 -13.76 -11.43
N SER A 108 -12.13 -15.06 -11.74
CA SER A 108 -11.00 -15.94 -11.42
C SER A 108 -9.73 -15.52 -12.16
N ILE A 109 -9.87 -14.98 -13.39
CA ILE A 109 -8.75 -14.39 -14.14
C ILE A 109 -8.23 -13.16 -13.41
N ALA A 110 -9.09 -12.20 -13.06
CA ALA A 110 -8.69 -10.97 -12.37
C ALA A 110 -8.01 -11.26 -11.02
N VAL A 111 -8.59 -12.14 -10.20
CA VAL A 111 -8.02 -12.56 -8.91
C VAL A 111 -6.71 -13.35 -9.10
N GLY A 112 -6.62 -14.20 -10.12
CA GLY A 112 -5.40 -14.94 -10.44
C GLY A 112 -4.23 -14.00 -10.82
N LYS A 113 -4.51 -12.96 -11.61
CA LYS A 113 -3.52 -11.93 -11.98
C LYS A 113 -3.08 -11.09 -10.76
N LEU A 114 -4.02 -10.71 -9.89
CA LEU A 114 -3.68 -10.05 -8.63
C LEU A 114 -2.83 -10.97 -7.74
N GLY A 115 -3.22 -12.25 -7.58
CA GLY A 115 -2.48 -13.23 -6.78
C GLY A 115 -1.04 -13.43 -7.27
N SER A 116 -0.83 -13.42 -8.57
CA SER A 116 0.51 -13.47 -9.17
C SER A 116 1.35 -12.25 -8.77
N ALA A 117 0.79 -11.04 -8.85
CA ALA A 117 1.48 -9.83 -8.42
C ALA A 117 1.80 -9.86 -6.92
N MET A 118 0.86 -10.34 -6.09
CA MET A 118 1.09 -10.49 -4.64
C MET A 118 2.21 -11.46 -4.31
N SER A 119 2.40 -12.49 -5.11
CA SER A 119 3.51 -13.43 -4.91
C SER A 119 4.88 -12.78 -5.12
N VAL A 120 4.96 -11.84 -6.05
CA VAL A 120 6.17 -11.04 -6.26
C VAL A 120 6.43 -10.12 -5.07
N VAL A 121 5.38 -9.46 -4.56
CA VAL A 121 5.48 -8.62 -3.36
C VAL A 121 5.92 -9.44 -2.16
N MET A 122 5.36 -10.64 -1.94
CA MET A 122 5.79 -11.55 -0.88
C MET A 122 7.25 -11.95 -1.02
N MET A 123 7.71 -12.27 -2.24
CA MET A 123 9.12 -12.61 -2.49
C MET A 123 10.03 -11.41 -2.16
N TYR A 124 9.65 -10.21 -2.56
CA TYR A 124 10.36 -8.98 -2.21
C TYR A 124 10.42 -8.79 -0.68
N MET A 125 9.29 -8.90 0.02
CA MET A 125 9.20 -8.73 1.47
C MET A 125 10.08 -9.76 2.21
N ILE A 126 10.10 -11.01 1.79
CA ILE A 126 10.95 -12.05 2.41
C ILE A 126 12.43 -11.70 2.25
N THR A 127 12.83 -11.16 1.09
CA THR A 127 14.22 -10.76 0.85
C THR A 127 14.62 -9.47 1.56
N SER A 128 13.66 -8.60 1.94
CA SER A 128 13.94 -7.39 2.71
C SER A 128 14.01 -7.64 4.24
N ILE A 129 13.58 -8.82 4.73
CA ILE A 129 13.64 -9.17 6.16
C ILE A 129 15.02 -8.91 6.79
N PRO A 130 16.16 -9.32 6.21
CA PRO A 130 17.46 -9.09 6.83
C PRO A 130 17.78 -7.61 7.02
N VAL A 131 17.38 -6.76 6.05
CA VAL A 131 17.60 -5.31 6.11
C VAL A 131 16.71 -4.68 7.16
N MET A 132 15.43 -5.07 7.19
CA MET A 132 14.49 -4.63 8.21
C MET A 132 14.85 -5.11 9.62
N ALA A 133 15.47 -6.30 9.74
CA ALA A 133 15.96 -6.81 11.01
C ALA A 133 17.04 -5.90 11.63
N ILE A 134 17.89 -5.26 10.84
CA ILE A 134 18.88 -4.29 11.32
C ILE A 134 18.14 -3.08 11.95
N ALA A 135 17.17 -2.51 11.23
CA ALA A 135 16.38 -1.39 11.74
C ALA A 135 15.58 -1.76 13.00
N PHE A 136 15.05 -2.97 13.04
CA PHE A 136 14.33 -3.52 14.16
C PHE A 136 15.22 -3.65 15.42
N VAL A 137 16.41 -4.23 15.29
CA VAL A 137 17.34 -4.43 16.40
C VAL A 137 17.87 -3.09 16.92
N LEU A 138 18.26 -2.18 16.03
CA LEU A 138 18.80 -0.88 16.40
C LEU A 138 17.73 0.08 16.94
N GLY A 139 16.51 0.01 16.41
CA GLY A 139 15.36 0.84 16.83
C GLY A 139 14.66 0.32 18.10
N GLY A 140 15.03 -0.85 18.65
CA GLY A 140 14.38 -1.41 19.85
C GLY A 140 12.91 -1.75 19.69
N MET A 141 12.46 -2.04 18.45
CA MET A 141 11.07 -2.31 18.13
C MET A 141 10.64 -3.73 18.50
N SER A 142 9.33 -3.99 18.54
CA SER A 142 8.79 -5.33 18.82
C SER A 142 8.65 -6.18 17.54
N TRP A 143 8.76 -7.49 17.63
CA TRP A 143 8.50 -8.41 16.51
C TRP A 143 7.11 -8.22 15.89
N TRP A 144 6.12 -7.80 16.69
CA TRP A 144 4.77 -7.51 16.24
C TRP A 144 4.73 -6.28 15.31
N ALA A 145 5.63 -5.32 15.52
CA ALA A 145 5.77 -4.15 14.62
C ALA A 145 6.25 -4.57 13.22
N LEU A 146 7.22 -5.49 13.14
CA LEU A 146 7.70 -6.00 11.86
C LEU A 146 6.62 -6.81 11.13
N LEU A 147 5.94 -7.72 11.82
CA LEU A 147 4.84 -8.51 11.26
C LEU A 147 3.67 -7.60 10.83
N GLY A 148 3.35 -6.61 11.65
CA GLY A 148 2.32 -5.61 11.35
C GLY A 148 2.66 -4.80 10.08
N LEU A 149 3.93 -4.37 9.93
CA LEU A 149 4.38 -3.68 8.72
C LEU A 149 4.20 -4.54 7.47
N PHE A 150 4.60 -5.81 7.53
CA PHE A 150 4.42 -6.73 6.40
C PHE A 150 2.94 -6.96 6.07
N GLY A 151 2.09 -7.05 7.09
CA GLY A 151 0.64 -7.10 6.90
C GLY A 151 0.09 -5.85 6.18
N MET A 152 0.59 -4.66 6.57
CA MET A 152 0.23 -3.39 5.94
C MET A 152 0.73 -3.28 4.49
N LEU A 153 1.93 -3.77 4.20
CA LEU A 153 2.46 -3.80 2.83
C LEU A 153 1.66 -4.74 1.92
N LEU A 154 1.25 -5.91 2.42
CA LEU A 154 0.37 -6.83 1.69
C LEU A 154 -1.00 -6.20 1.43
N TYR A 155 -1.58 -5.57 2.44
CA TYR A 155 -2.82 -4.82 2.31
C TYR A 155 -2.72 -3.75 1.22
N LEU A 156 -1.66 -2.91 1.26
CA LEU A 156 -1.40 -1.88 0.27
C LEU A 156 -1.24 -2.47 -1.14
N GLY A 157 -0.49 -3.57 -1.25
CA GLY A 157 -0.29 -4.29 -2.50
C GLY A 157 -1.61 -4.80 -3.10
N ILE A 158 -2.51 -5.35 -2.29
CA ILE A 158 -3.84 -5.80 -2.74
C ILE A 158 -4.66 -4.62 -3.26
N TYR A 159 -4.66 -3.49 -2.54
CA TYR A 159 -5.40 -2.30 -2.96
C TYR A 159 -4.87 -1.75 -4.28
N VAL A 160 -3.59 -1.42 -4.34
CA VAL A 160 -2.94 -0.86 -5.54
C VAL A 160 -3.00 -1.85 -6.71
N GLY A 161 -2.83 -3.13 -6.44
CA GLY A 161 -2.93 -4.19 -7.44
C GLY A 161 -4.33 -4.34 -8.02
N SER A 162 -5.38 -4.19 -7.21
CA SER A 162 -6.77 -4.23 -7.69
C SER A 162 -7.09 -3.06 -8.64
N VAL A 163 -6.60 -1.86 -8.32
CA VAL A 163 -6.68 -0.68 -9.21
C VAL A 163 -5.89 -0.93 -10.49
N GLY A 164 -4.68 -1.52 -10.41
CA GLY A 164 -3.86 -1.85 -11.56
C GLY A 164 -4.51 -2.85 -12.51
N VAL A 165 -5.09 -3.92 -11.98
CA VAL A 165 -5.85 -4.91 -12.78
C VAL A 165 -7.07 -4.26 -13.44
N PHE A 166 -7.78 -3.37 -12.73
CA PHE A 166 -8.88 -2.61 -13.30
C PHE A 166 -8.42 -1.72 -14.46
N CYS A 167 -7.38 -0.90 -14.27
CA CYS A 167 -6.82 -0.04 -15.32
C CYS A 167 -6.36 -0.88 -16.53
N SER A 168 -5.73 -2.02 -16.28
CA SER A 168 -5.31 -2.97 -17.32
C SER A 168 -6.48 -3.55 -18.13
N SER A 169 -7.65 -3.70 -17.52
CA SER A 169 -8.85 -4.17 -18.21
C SER A 169 -9.48 -3.12 -19.14
N VAL A 170 -9.32 -1.83 -18.81
CA VAL A 170 -9.90 -0.71 -19.55
C VAL A 170 -8.98 -0.26 -20.68
N VAL A 171 -7.69 -0.12 -20.40
CA VAL A 171 -6.70 0.47 -21.31
C VAL A 171 -6.08 -0.61 -22.21
N LYS A 172 -5.81 -0.24 -23.48
CA LYS A 172 -5.23 -1.17 -24.46
C LYS A 172 -3.71 -1.30 -24.35
N LYS A 173 -3.00 -0.25 -23.89
CA LYS A 173 -1.54 -0.21 -23.81
C LYS A 173 -1.07 -0.35 -22.36
N SER A 174 -0.12 -1.27 -22.10
CA SER A 174 0.42 -1.55 -20.77
C SER A 174 1.03 -0.31 -20.10
N VAL A 175 1.80 0.47 -20.85
CA VAL A 175 2.45 1.70 -20.32
C VAL A 175 1.41 2.71 -19.84
N VAL A 176 0.35 2.95 -20.64
CA VAL A 176 -0.71 3.89 -20.29
C VAL A 176 -1.49 3.39 -19.06
N SER A 177 -1.71 2.07 -18.95
CA SER A 177 -2.33 1.46 -17.79
C SER A 177 -1.49 1.67 -16.52
N THR A 178 -0.15 1.54 -16.61
CA THR A 178 0.76 1.80 -15.46
C THR A 178 0.68 3.24 -15.01
N ILE A 179 0.79 4.19 -15.94
CA ILE A 179 0.70 5.62 -15.64
C ILE A 179 -0.66 5.95 -14.99
N LEU A 180 -1.75 5.42 -15.53
CA LEU A 180 -3.09 5.64 -15.00
C LEU A 180 -3.24 5.08 -13.59
N THR A 181 -2.71 3.89 -13.32
CA THR A 181 -2.75 3.28 -11.99
C THR A 181 -2.00 4.13 -10.96
N ILE A 182 -0.80 4.59 -11.29
CA ILE A 182 -0.01 5.47 -10.43
C ILE A 182 -0.74 6.80 -10.23
N ALA A 183 -1.28 7.39 -11.31
CA ALA A 183 -2.01 8.65 -11.25
C ALA A 183 -3.26 8.55 -10.35
N ILE A 184 -4.01 7.45 -10.40
CA ILE A 184 -5.15 7.21 -9.51
C ILE A 184 -4.67 7.10 -8.05
N GLY A 185 -3.60 6.33 -7.79
CA GLY A 185 -3.05 6.18 -6.44
C GLY A 185 -2.61 7.52 -5.84
N VAL A 186 -1.82 8.28 -6.58
CA VAL A 186 -1.35 9.62 -6.17
C VAL A 186 -2.53 10.60 -6.07
N GLY A 187 -3.49 10.52 -7.00
CA GLY A 187 -4.70 11.35 -7.00
C GLY A 187 -5.54 11.16 -5.72
N ILE A 188 -5.72 9.93 -5.27
CA ILE A 188 -6.46 9.64 -4.03
C ILE A 188 -5.73 10.26 -2.82
N ILE A 189 -4.40 10.15 -2.76
CA ILE A 189 -3.62 10.77 -1.67
C ILE A 189 -3.80 12.29 -1.69
N ILE A 190 -3.60 12.92 -2.83
CA ILE A 190 -3.69 14.37 -2.95
C ILE A 190 -5.09 14.86 -2.63
N VAL A 191 -6.12 14.27 -3.23
CA VAL A 191 -7.52 14.69 -3.05
C VAL A 191 -7.96 14.56 -1.59
N THR A 192 -7.71 13.42 -0.95
CA THR A 192 -8.09 13.22 0.45
C THR A 192 -7.36 14.17 1.39
N THR A 193 -6.07 14.40 1.16
CA THR A 193 -5.25 15.31 1.99
C THR A 193 -5.66 16.78 1.78
N VAL A 194 -5.87 17.20 0.53
CA VAL A 194 -6.29 18.58 0.21
C VAL A 194 -7.67 18.89 0.78
N ILE A 195 -8.63 17.96 0.67
CA ILE A 195 -9.97 18.14 1.26
C ILE A 195 -9.87 18.30 2.77
N LEU A 196 -9.13 17.43 3.46
CA LEU A 196 -8.97 17.51 4.90
C LEU A 196 -8.33 18.86 5.31
N TYR A 197 -7.22 19.24 4.66
CA TYR A 197 -6.54 20.50 4.95
C TYR A 197 -7.43 21.72 4.68
N ALA A 198 -8.17 21.76 3.57
CA ALA A 198 -9.08 22.83 3.23
C ALA A 198 -10.20 22.99 4.29
N VAL A 199 -10.74 21.87 4.79
CA VAL A 199 -11.75 21.92 5.85
C VAL A 199 -11.16 22.41 7.16
N ILE A 200 -9.99 21.93 7.55
CA ILE A 200 -9.30 22.40 8.76
C ILE A 200 -9.04 23.92 8.67
N ALA A 201 -8.48 24.38 7.56
CA ALA A 201 -8.15 25.80 7.34
C ALA A 201 -9.40 26.70 7.34
N THR A 202 -10.48 26.26 6.71
CA THR A 202 -11.73 27.05 6.69
C THR A 202 -12.41 27.08 8.05
N GLN A 203 -12.42 25.96 8.77
CA GLN A 203 -13.00 25.90 10.12
C GLN A 203 -12.20 26.72 11.12
N SER A 204 -10.85 26.64 11.09
CA SER A 204 -10.01 27.45 11.97
C SER A 204 -10.22 28.96 11.71
N ALA A 205 -10.20 29.38 10.45
CA ALA A 205 -10.44 30.77 10.09
C ALA A 205 -11.83 31.29 10.51
N MET A 206 -12.88 30.45 10.41
CA MET A 206 -14.22 30.80 10.90
C MET A 206 -14.28 30.90 12.43
N CYS A 207 -13.58 30.05 13.16
CA CYS A 207 -13.50 30.09 14.60
C CYS A 207 -12.77 31.35 15.05
N ASP A 208 -11.66 31.71 14.44
CA ASP A 208 -10.90 32.93 14.72
C ASP A 208 -11.75 34.17 14.46
N ALA A 209 -12.47 34.23 13.34
CA ALA A 209 -13.35 35.35 13.02
C ALA A 209 -14.52 35.52 13.99
N LYS A 210 -14.96 34.42 14.63
CA LYS A 210 -16.05 34.43 15.62
C LYS A 210 -15.56 34.50 17.07
N GLY A 211 -14.26 34.52 17.33
CA GLY A 211 -13.66 34.44 18.65
C GLY A 211 -13.98 33.17 19.43
N VAL A 212 -14.23 32.05 18.70
CA VAL A 212 -14.55 30.75 19.28
C VAL A 212 -13.36 29.83 19.14
N THR A 213 -13.07 28.99 20.14
CA THR A 213 -12.00 28.01 20.08
C THR A 213 -12.30 26.94 19.04
N TYR A 214 -11.29 26.59 18.24
CA TYR A 214 -11.39 25.51 17.25
C TYR A 214 -11.66 24.15 17.92
N THR A 215 -12.63 23.41 17.41
CA THR A 215 -13.10 22.13 18.00
C THR A 215 -12.66 20.90 17.17
N GLY A 216 -11.60 21.03 16.39
CA GLY A 216 -11.04 19.94 15.56
C GLY A 216 -11.82 19.68 14.27
N PRO A 217 -11.29 18.82 13.38
CA PRO A 217 -11.87 18.55 12.07
C PRO A 217 -13.19 17.75 12.13
N GLY A 218 -13.55 17.22 13.29
CA GLY A 218 -14.81 16.49 13.48
C GLY A 218 -14.90 15.24 12.59
N ALA A 219 -16.12 14.99 12.07
CA ALA A 219 -16.40 13.81 11.24
C ALA A 219 -15.70 13.86 9.87
N VAL A 220 -15.23 15.02 9.41
CA VAL A 220 -14.54 15.14 8.11
C VAL A 220 -13.21 14.40 8.10
N ALA A 221 -12.58 14.22 9.28
CA ALA A 221 -11.38 13.39 9.40
C ALA A 221 -11.58 11.97 8.81
N PHE A 222 -12.79 11.41 8.85
CA PHE A 222 -13.07 10.08 8.32
C PHE A 222 -12.92 9.95 6.80
N ILE A 223 -12.85 11.05 6.05
CA ILE A 223 -12.48 11.02 4.63
C ILE A 223 -11.09 10.40 4.43
N MET A 224 -10.19 10.56 5.40
CA MET A 224 -8.87 9.93 5.36
C MET A 224 -8.93 8.40 5.43
N MET A 225 -10.02 7.79 5.89
CA MET A 225 -10.19 6.33 5.84
C MET A 225 -10.27 5.77 4.42
N LEU A 226 -10.66 6.60 3.45
CA LEU A 226 -10.65 6.22 2.02
C LEU A 226 -9.23 6.19 1.44
N ASN A 227 -8.27 6.81 2.11
CA ASN A 227 -6.88 6.82 1.69
C ASN A 227 -6.21 5.50 2.12
N PRO A 228 -5.68 4.69 1.19
CA PRO A 228 -5.07 3.40 1.52
C PRO A 228 -3.79 3.50 2.35
N TYR A 229 -3.17 4.68 2.42
CA TYR A 229 -1.97 4.91 3.23
C TYR A 229 -2.31 5.33 4.68
N SER A 230 -3.54 5.77 4.93
CA SER A 230 -3.98 6.23 6.25
C SER A 230 -3.81 5.18 7.37
N PRO A 231 -4.20 3.89 7.21
CA PRO A 231 -3.99 2.89 8.24
C PRO A 231 -2.50 2.57 8.47
N ILE A 232 -1.65 2.76 7.46
CA ILE A 232 -0.20 2.57 7.58
C ILE A 232 0.40 3.68 8.42
N VAL A 233 -0.03 4.93 8.19
CA VAL A 233 0.40 6.08 8.99
C VAL A 233 -0.02 5.91 10.44
N ASP A 234 -1.27 5.53 10.71
CA ASP A 234 -1.75 5.27 12.08
C ASP A 234 -0.97 4.13 12.75
N PHE A 235 -0.68 3.06 12.01
CA PHE A 235 0.14 1.96 12.49
C PHE A 235 1.56 2.43 12.87
N MET A 236 2.23 3.21 12.00
CA MET A 236 3.55 3.73 12.27
C MET A 236 3.57 4.66 13.50
N MET A 237 2.58 5.52 13.64
CA MET A 237 2.43 6.39 14.80
C MET A 237 2.27 5.59 16.09
N ARG A 238 1.43 4.56 16.10
CA ARG A 238 1.23 3.67 17.26
C ARG A 238 2.51 2.92 17.64
N VAL A 239 3.28 2.48 16.65
CA VAL A 239 4.55 1.78 16.90
C VAL A 239 5.61 2.71 17.47
N MET A 240 5.70 3.95 16.98
CA MET A 240 6.73 4.92 17.39
C MET A 240 6.39 5.68 18.66
N MET A 241 5.18 6.24 18.67
CA MET A 241 4.76 7.21 19.70
C MET A 241 3.81 6.57 20.74
N GLY A 242 3.40 5.31 20.53
CA GLY A 242 2.38 4.65 21.34
C GLY A 242 0.98 5.29 21.19
N THR A 243 0.82 6.21 20.25
CA THR A 243 -0.40 6.99 20.05
C THR A 243 -0.84 6.95 18.60
N GLY A 244 -2.15 6.81 18.36
CA GLY A 244 -2.72 6.79 17.01
C GLY A 244 -3.37 8.10 16.61
N ILE A 245 -4.06 8.09 15.48
CA ILE A 245 -4.84 9.22 14.95
C ILE A 245 -5.92 9.66 15.94
N ASP A 246 -6.42 8.76 16.79
CA ASP A 246 -7.37 9.07 17.86
C ASP A 246 -6.84 10.16 18.80
N ARG A 247 -5.60 10.08 19.23
CA ARG A 247 -4.96 11.13 20.06
C ARG A 247 -4.71 12.42 19.28
N LEU A 248 -4.28 12.34 18.03
CA LEU A 248 -4.14 13.53 17.20
C LEU A 248 -5.45 14.30 17.08
N LEU A 249 -6.56 13.60 16.86
CA LEU A 249 -7.89 14.22 16.78
C LEU A 249 -8.29 14.87 18.12
N GLU A 250 -7.94 14.26 19.24
CA GLU A 250 -8.16 14.81 20.58
C GLU A 250 -7.33 16.09 20.81
N GLU A 251 -6.04 16.07 20.48
CA GLU A 251 -5.13 17.21 20.56
C GLU A 251 -5.55 18.36 19.64
N MET A 252 -6.13 18.05 18.46
CA MET A 252 -6.71 19.04 17.55
C MET A 252 -8.03 19.64 18.07
N GLY A 253 -8.51 19.22 19.24
CA GLY A 253 -9.69 19.79 19.90
C GLY A 253 -10.99 19.02 19.68
N THR A 254 -10.96 17.82 19.09
CA THR A 254 -12.17 16.99 18.89
C THR A 254 -12.66 16.45 20.25
N LYS A 255 -13.79 16.97 20.73
CA LYS A 255 -14.40 16.59 22.02
C LYS A 255 -15.50 15.52 21.90
N SER A 256 -15.91 15.16 20.68
CA SER A 256 -16.98 14.19 20.48
C SER A 256 -16.53 12.78 20.85
N SER A 257 -17.08 12.21 21.89
CA SER A 257 -16.80 10.84 22.35
C SER A 257 -17.10 9.78 21.28
N ILE A 258 -18.09 10.02 20.42
CA ILE A 258 -18.43 9.09 19.31
C ILE A 258 -17.30 9.07 18.26
N ILE A 259 -16.79 10.25 17.87
CA ILE A 259 -15.72 10.38 16.89
C ILE A 259 -14.45 9.73 17.43
N LEU A 260 -14.09 9.98 18.68
CA LEU A 260 -12.93 9.38 19.34
C LEU A 260 -13.09 7.87 19.54
N ALA A 261 -14.28 7.36 19.84
CA ALA A 261 -14.52 5.93 19.93
C ALA A 261 -14.32 5.22 18.58
N ILE A 262 -14.80 5.81 17.47
CA ILE A 262 -14.61 5.26 16.13
C ILE A 262 -13.13 5.39 15.70
N SER A 263 -12.45 6.48 16.04
CA SER A 263 -11.05 6.68 15.66
C SER A 263 -10.08 5.71 16.35
N ARG A 264 -10.43 5.12 17.48
CA ARG A 264 -9.68 4.01 18.10
C ARG A 264 -9.60 2.78 17.20
N TRP A 265 -10.62 2.56 16.37
CA TRP A 265 -10.71 1.48 15.40
C TRP A 265 -10.29 1.91 14.00
N TRP A 266 -9.41 2.92 13.89
CA TRP A 266 -9.00 3.51 12.62
C TRP A 266 -8.44 2.49 11.64
N ILE A 267 -7.46 1.70 12.10
CA ILE A 267 -6.80 0.67 11.27
C ILE A 267 -7.81 -0.34 10.70
N PRO A 268 -8.58 -1.08 11.52
CA PRO A 268 -9.49 -2.09 10.98
C PRO A 268 -10.60 -1.48 10.12
N CYS A 269 -11.17 -0.33 10.47
CA CYS A 269 -12.19 0.32 9.68
C CYS A 269 -11.66 0.75 8.31
N SER A 270 -10.50 1.40 8.26
CA SER A 270 -9.86 1.80 6.99
C SER A 270 -9.52 0.59 6.13
N ILE A 271 -8.97 -0.48 6.70
CA ILE A 271 -8.66 -1.71 5.96
C ILE A 271 -9.92 -2.31 5.35
N VAL A 272 -11.01 -2.43 6.12
CA VAL A 272 -12.27 -3.00 5.62
C VAL A 272 -12.83 -2.16 4.47
N ILE A 273 -12.88 -0.83 4.61
CA ILE A 273 -13.37 0.07 3.57
C ILE A 273 -12.54 -0.10 2.28
N ASN A 274 -11.23 -0.05 2.40
CA ASN A 274 -10.34 -0.17 1.23
C ASN A 274 -10.36 -1.57 0.61
N MET A 275 -10.57 -2.64 1.39
CA MET A 275 -10.77 -4.00 0.86
C MET A 275 -12.09 -4.13 0.08
N ILE A 276 -13.15 -3.48 0.54
CA ILE A 276 -14.42 -3.40 -0.20
C ILE A 276 -14.21 -2.67 -1.53
N ILE A 277 -13.49 -1.54 -1.52
CA ILE A 277 -13.15 -0.78 -2.72
C ILE A 277 -12.33 -1.65 -3.69
N SER A 278 -11.32 -2.37 -3.19
CA SER A 278 -10.50 -3.32 -3.96
C SER A 278 -11.34 -4.39 -4.64
N PHE A 279 -12.30 -4.96 -3.91
CA PHE A 279 -13.21 -5.95 -4.45
C PHE A 279 -14.14 -5.39 -5.55
N VAL A 280 -14.59 -4.14 -5.39
CA VAL A 280 -15.36 -3.44 -6.41
C VAL A 280 -14.53 -3.26 -7.68
N PHE A 281 -13.27 -2.82 -7.58
CA PHE A 281 -12.37 -2.70 -8.73
C PHE A 281 -12.15 -4.04 -9.45
N LEU A 282 -11.96 -5.13 -8.70
CA LEU A 282 -11.82 -6.47 -9.29
C LEU A 282 -13.10 -6.93 -10.01
N LYS A 283 -14.29 -6.65 -9.46
CA LYS A 283 -15.56 -6.94 -10.14
C LYS A 283 -15.72 -6.11 -11.42
N LEU A 284 -15.36 -4.83 -11.39
CA LEU A 284 -15.40 -3.97 -12.57
C LEU A 284 -14.42 -4.46 -13.65
N ALA A 285 -13.21 -4.86 -13.25
CA ALA A 285 -12.24 -5.48 -14.16
C ALA A 285 -12.81 -6.75 -14.80
N ALA A 286 -13.39 -7.64 -14.02
CA ALA A 286 -14.02 -8.87 -14.49
C ALA A 286 -15.17 -8.58 -15.47
N ARG A 287 -15.99 -7.57 -15.21
CA ARG A 287 -17.06 -7.12 -16.11
C ARG A 287 -16.52 -6.62 -17.45
N ASN A 288 -15.47 -5.81 -17.42
CA ASN A 288 -14.84 -5.31 -18.66
C ASN A 288 -14.27 -6.44 -19.53
N ILE A 289 -13.66 -7.46 -18.90
CA ILE A 289 -13.18 -8.66 -19.58
C ILE A 289 -14.36 -9.44 -20.20
N SER A 290 -15.48 -9.58 -19.49
CA SER A 290 -16.67 -10.29 -19.98
C SER A 290 -17.32 -9.59 -21.18
N VAL A 291 -17.39 -8.26 -21.18
CA VAL A 291 -17.91 -7.47 -22.32
C VAL A 291 -17.04 -7.67 -23.56
N THR A 292 -15.72 -7.76 -23.40
CA THR A 292 -14.79 -8.06 -24.49
C THR A 292 -15.04 -9.48 -25.06
N ARG A 293 -15.36 -10.45 -24.20
CA ARG A 293 -15.69 -11.83 -24.58
C ARG A 293 -17.02 -11.90 -25.37
N ASN A 294 -18.03 -11.13 -24.98
CA ASN A 294 -19.36 -11.18 -25.60
C ASN A 294 -19.47 -10.35 -26.91
N ARG A 295 -18.50 -9.50 -27.22
CA ARG A 295 -18.45 -8.72 -28.47
C ARG A 295 -17.83 -9.47 -29.65
N LYS A 296 -17.35 -10.68 -29.43
CA LYS A 296 -16.79 -11.59 -30.42
C LYS A 296 -17.65 -12.83 -30.55
#